data_f988242754c2878f4d9b138c81b8dfa8
#
_entry.id   f988242754c2878f4d9b138c81b8dfa8
#
_cell.length_a   1.000
_cell.length_b   1.000
_cell.length_c   1.000
_cell.angle_alpha   90.00
_cell.angle_beta   90.00
_cell.angle_gamma   90.00
#
_symmetry.space_group_name_H-M   'P 1'
#
loop_
_entity.id
_entity.type
_entity.pdbx_description
1 polymer ?
#
loop_
_entity_poly.entity_id
_entity_poly.type
_entity_poly.pdbx_seq_one_letter_code
_entity_poly.pdbx_strand_id
1 'polypeptide(L)'
;MITIKSAREIETMAAAGRIVGATLALVAQHVRPGVTTQELDRLAEDFIRSHPGARPSFKGLYDFPATLCTSINDEVVHGIPSAKRVLKDGDLLSVDVGAWTEGLHADSAATFPVGDIDDGAKRLLAVTQEALAAGIAEALAGNHTGDIGHAVQRVAEGAGYSVVRELVGHGIGSSFHEEPQVPNYGKPKRGTRLVPGMTIAIEPMINVGQPEIRTLDDKWTVVTQDGTLSAHFEHTVAIGAPSVPARILTAA
;
A
#
# COMPACT_ATOMS: atom_id res chain seq x y z
N MET A 1 -11.92 12.91 -13.06
CA MET A 1 -13.22 12.20 -13.29
C MET A 1 -13.04 10.76 -12.85
N ILE A 2 -13.99 10.21 -12.09
CA ILE A 2 -13.92 8.82 -11.61
C ILE A 2 -14.17 7.87 -12.79
N THR A 3 -13.29 6.88 -12.97
CA THR A 3 -13.39 5.88 -14.03
C THR A 3 -14.04 4.61 -13.47
N ILE A 4 -15.07 4.13 -14.17
CA ILE A 4 -15.76 2.87 -13.83
C ILE A 4 -15.21 1.78 -14.77
N LYS A 5 -14.65 0.75 -14.20
CA LYS A 5 -14.06 -0.36 -14.95
C LYS A 5 -15.11 -1.40 -15.31
N SER A 6 -15.05 -1.86 -16.55
CA SER A 6 -15.83 -3.02 -17.00
C SER A 6 -15.33 -4.30 -16.31
N ALA A 7 -16.13 -5.35 -16.34
CA ALA A 7 -15.72 -6.66 -15.80
C ALA A 7 -14.42 -7.17 -16.43
N ARG A 8 -14.19 -6.93 -17.73
CA ARG A 8 -12.95 -7.31 -18.42
C ARG A 8 -11.74 -6.53 -17.89
N GLU A 9 -11.86 -5.23 -17.68
CA GLU A 9 -10.79 -4.41 -17.13
C GLU A 9 -10.47 -4.81 -15.68
N ILE A 10 -11.47 -5.15 -14.88
CA ILE A 10 -11.25 -5.68 -13.52
C ILE A 10 -10.48 -7.01 -13.57
N GLU A 11 -10.76 -7.90 -14.53
CA GLU A 11 -9.98 -9.14 -14.68
C GLU A 11 -8.54 -8.87 -15.13
N THR A 12 -8.32 -7.88 -16.00
CA THR A 12 -6.96 -7.43 -16.37
C THR A 12 -6.23 -6.86 -15.16
N MET A 13 -6.89 -6.02 -14.35
CA MET A 13 -6.31 -5.50 -13.11
C MET A 13 -6.03 -6.62 -12.09
N ALA A 14 -6.90 -7.63 -12.01
CA ALA A 14 -6.66 -8.81 -11.17
C ALA A 14 -5.45 -9.62 -11.66
N ALA A 15 -5.16 -9.64 -12.97
CA ALA A 15 -3.94 -10.25 -13.48
C ALA A 15 -2.69 -9.46 -13.04
N ALA A 16 -2.70 -8.11 -13.15
CA ALA A 16 -1.66 -7.26 -12.59
C ALA A 16 -1.53 -7.46 -11.07
N GLY A 17 -2.65 -7.51 -10.36
CA GLY A 17 -2.70 -7.71 -8.91
C GLY A 17 -2.10 -9.03 -8.44
N ARG A 18 -2.31 -10.12 -9.19
CA ARG A 18 -1.63 -11.41 -8.90
C ARG A 18 -0.11 -11.30 -9.03
N ILE A 19 0.38 -10.55 -10.01
CA ILE A 19 1.83 -10.31 -10.14
C ILE A 19 2.33 -9.51 -8.94
N VAL A 20 1.61 -8.48 -8.52
CA VAL A 20 1.93 -7.67 -7.33
C VAL A 20 1.96 -8.54 -6.07
N GLY A 21 0.91 -9.30 -5.79
CA GLY A 21 0.84 -10.17 -4.61
C GLY A 21 1.96 -11.23 -4.61
N ALA A 22 2.22 -11.85 -5.77
CA ALA A 22 3.33 -12.81 -5.91
C ALA A 22 4.71 -12.14 -5.75
N THR A 23 4.87 -10.88 -6.18
CA THR A 23 6.10 -10.11 -5.97
C THR A 23 6.33 -9.85 -4.48
N LEU A 24 5.30 -9.40 -3.73
CA LEU A 24 5.39 -9.21 -2.27
C LEU A 24 5.72 -10.52 -1.55
N ALA A 25 5.09 -11.63 -1.94
CA ALA A 25 5.37 -12.95 -1.38
C ALA A 25 6.81 -13.41 -1.66
N LEU A 26 7.33 -13.13 -2.86
CA LEU A 26 8.73 -13.41 -3.20
C LEU A 26 9.70 -12.55 -2.38
N VAL A 27 9.44 -11.24 -2.27
CA VAL A 27 10.25 -10.32 -1.46
C VAL A 27 10.27 -10.76 0.00
N ALA A 28 9.11 -11.13 0.57
CA ALA A 28 8.99 -11.62 1.95
C ALA A 28 9.95 -12.79 2.26
N GLN A 29 10.14 -13.71 1.30
CA GLN A 29 11.06 -14.85 1.46
C GLN A 29 12.53 -14.44 1.49
N HIS A 30 12.86 -13.22 1.03
CA HIS A 30 14.23 -12.71 0.94
C HIS A 30 14.53 -11.62 1.98
N VAL A 31 13.51 -11.12 2.68
CA VAL A 31 13.68 -10.14 3.77
C VAL A 31 14.37 -10.84 4.96
N ARG A 32 15.62 -10.42 5.23
CA ARG A 32 16.42 -10.91 6.37
C ARG A 32 17.57 -9.95 6.66
N PRO A 33 18.16 -9.99 7.84
CA PRO A 33 19.37 -9.21 8.15
C PRO A 33 20.49 -9.45 7.12
N GLY A 34 21.19 -8.37 6.74
CA GLY A 34 22.31 -8.40 5.80
C GLY A 34 21.93 -8.21 4.32
N VAL A 35 20.64 -8.31 3.95
CA VAL A 35 20.17 -8.02 2.59
C VAL A 35 20.06 -6.50 2.41
N THR A 36 20.40 -6.00 1.22
CA THR A 36 20.20 -4.60 0.86
C THR A 36 18.83 -4.36 0.22
N THR A 37 18.27 -3.17 0.42
CA THR A 37 17.01 -2.81 -0.24
C THR A 37 17.13 -2.82 -1.77
N GLN A 38 18.32 -2.58 -2.32
CA GLN A 38 18.57 -2.69 -3.76
C GLN A 38 18.52 -4.12 -4.29
N GLU A 39 18.95 -5.11 -3.51
CA GLU A 39 18.82 -6.53 -3.89
C GLU A 39 17.35 -6.94 -3.99
N LEU A 40 16.52 -6.48 -3.05
CA LEU A 40 15.06 -6.72 -3.10
C LEU A 40 14.41 -6.02 -4.30
N ASP A 41 14.83 -4.80 -4.62
CA ASP A 41 14.33 -4.05 -5.77
C ASP A 41 14.62 -4.78 -7.10
N ARG A 42 15.86 -5.27 -7.27
CA ARG A 42 16.24 -6.06 -8.46
C ARG A 42 15.45 -7.34 -8.57
N LEU A 43 15.31 -8.06 -7.46
CA LEU A 43 14.52 -9.30 -7.41
C LEU A 43 13.08 -9.05 -7.87
N ALA A 44 12.46 -7.99 -7.39
CA ALA A 44 11.11 -7.61 -7.76
C ALA A 44 11.01 -7.19 -9.23
N GLU A 45 11.95 -6.39 -9.73
CA GLU A 45 11.96 -5.98 -11.13
C GLU A 45 12.10 -7.17 -12.07
N ASP A 46 13.04 -8.06 -11.80
CA ASP A 46 13.27 -9.27 -12.60
C ASP A 46 12.03 -10.18 -12.59
N PHE A 47 11.39 -10.34 -11.43
CA PHE A 47 10.18 -11.13 -11.31
C PHE A 47 9.00 -10.53 -12.09
N ILE A 48 8.72 -9.24 -11.93
CA ILE A 48 7.63 -8.58 -12.67
C ILE A 48 7.88 -8.69 -14.18
N ARG A 49 9.10 -8.41 -14.64
CA ARG A 49 9.46 -8.46 -16.07
C ARG A 49 9.50 -9.88 -16.65
N SER A 50 9.57 -10.92 -15.82
CA SER A 50 9.47 -12.31 -16.29
C SER A 50 8.05 -12.66 -16.78
N HIS A 51 7.05 -11.86 -16.43
CA HIS A 51 5.67 -12.05 -16.90
C HIS A 51 5.46 -11.32 -18.24
N PRO A 52 5.02 -12.02 -19.29
CA PRO A 52 4.85 -11.42 -20.62
C PRO A 52 3.94 -10.20 -20.59
N GLY A 53 4.46 -9.07 -21.10
CA GLY A 53 3.72 -7.81 -21.17
C GLY A 53 3.59 -7.02 -19.87
N ALA A 54 4.09 -7.55 -18.73
CA ALA A 54 4.10 -6.84 -17.46
C ALA A 54 5.32 -5.93 -17.30
N ARG A 55 5.15 -4.86 -16.55
CA ARG A 55 6.23 -3.94 -16.16
C ARG A 55 5.98 -3.34 -14.77
N PRO A 56 7.03 -2.93 -14.04
CA PRO A 56 6.87 -2.15 -12.81
C PRO A 56 6.10 -0.86 -13.06
N SER A 57 5.22 -0.49 -12.15
CA SER A 57 4.44 0.75 -12.24
C SER A 57 5.18 1.97 -11.74
N PHE A 58 6.07 1.82 -10.73
CA PHE A 58 6.71 2.97 -10.07
C PHE A 58 7.91 3.49 -10.82
N LYS A 59 8.71 2.61 -11.45
CA LYS A 59 9.96 3.01 -12.11
C LYS A 59 9.70 3.98 -13.26
N GLY A 60 10.10 5.24 -13.08
CA GLY A 60 9.87 6.35 -14.00
C GLY A 60 8.55 7.10 -13.77
N LEU A 61 7.68 6.66 -12.86
CA LEU A 61 6.49 7.41 -12.47
C LEU A 61 6.91 8.64 -11.64
N TYR A 62 6.58 9.84 -12.12
CA TYR A 62 7.02 11.11 -11.52
C TYR A 62 8.54 11.18 -11.26
N ASP A 63 9.33 10.50 -12.10
CA ASP A 63 10.78 10.35 -11.99
C ASP A 63 11.27 9.48 -10.80
N PHE A 64 10.40 8.66 -10.20
CA PHE A 64 10.82 7.71 -9.17
C PHE A 64 11.82 6.68 -9.77
N PRO A 65 12.99 6.45 -9.12
CA PRO A 65 14.10 5.75 -9.78
C PRO A 65 14.04 4.22 -9.72
N ALA A 66 13.09 3.64 -8.96
CA ALA A 66 13.12 2.22 -8.60
C ALA A 66 11.79 1.50 -8.88
N THR A 67 11.81 0.18 -8.77
CA THR A 67 10.64 -0.71 -8.91
C THR A 67 9.82 -0.79 -7.64
N LEU A 68 10.51 -0.84 -6.50
CA LEU A 68 9.91 -0.87 -5.16
C LEU A 68 10.06 0.48 -4.47
N CYS A 69 9.11 0.82 -3.59
CA CYS A 69 9.41 1.67 -2.45
C CYS A 69 9.82 0.76 -1.28
N THR A 70 10.93 1.11 -0.60
CA THR A 70 11.46 0.33 0.53
C THR A 70 11.70 1.26 1.71
N SER A 71 10.79 1.25 2.66
CA SER A 71 10.77 2.20 3.79
C SER A 71 11.08 1.45 5.09
N ILE A 72 12.12 1.90 5.83
CA ILE A 72 12.63 1.21 7.01
C ILE A 72 12.26 1.99 8.28
N ASN A 73 11.66 1.34 9.27
CA ASN A 73 11.37 1.83 10.61
C ASN A 73 10.49 3.08 10.66
N ASP A 74 11.07 4.27 10.81
CA ASP A 74 10.41 5.56 10.85
C ASP A 74 10.07 6.12 9.46
N GLU A 75 10.52 5.45 8.40
CA GLU A 75 10.11 5.77 7.04
C GLU A 75 8.69 5.24 6.79
N VAL A 76 7.81 6.14 6.44
CA VAL A 76 6.39 5.83 6.21
C VAL A 76 6.21 5.19 4.84
N VAL A 77 6.63 5.91 3.77
CA VAL A 77 6.53 5.48 2.37
C VAL A 77 7.63 6.08 1.51
N HIS A 78 7.71 5.64 0.28
CA HIS A 78 8.54 6.16 -0.82
C HIS A 78 10.05 6.09 -0.56
N GLY A 79 10.50 5.24 0.36
CA GLY A 79 11.93 5.00 0.58
C GLY A 79 12.60 4.46 -0.68
N ILE A 80 13.70 5.09 -1.12
CA ILE A 80 14.43 4.70 -2.34
C ILE A 80 15.35 3.51 -2.05
N PRO A 81 15.25 2.39 -2.78
CA PRO A 81 16.16 1.26 -2.68
C PRO A 81 17.62 1.65 -2.92
N SER A 82 18.54 1.13 -2.11
CA SER A 82 19.96 1.44 -2.22
C SER A 82 20.85 0.28 -1.74
N ALA A 83 22.02 0.12 -2.39
CA ALA A 83 23.05 -0.82 -1.96
C ALA A 83 23.68 -0.45 -0.59
N LYS A 84 23.48 0.80 -0.13
CA LYS A 84 23.98 1.26 1.17
C LYS A 84 22.99 1.01 2.30
N ARG A 85 21.75 0.63 1.98
CA ARG A 85 20.68 0.39 2.94
C ARG A 85 20.58 -1.12 3.20
N VAL A 86 21.32 -1.57 4.20
CA VAL A 86 21.40 -2.97 4.64
C VAL A 86 20.42 -3.19 5.78
N LEU A 87 19.52 -4.16 5.64
CA LEU A 87 18.55 -4.53 6.65
C LEU A 87 19.24 -5.13 7.87
N LYS A 88 18.76 -4.79 9.05
CA LYS A 88 19.27 -5.24 10.34
C LYS A 88 18.21 -6.04 11.09
N ASP A 89 18.68 -6.89 11.98
CA ASP A 89 17.79 -7.58 12.93
C ASP A 89 17.01 -6.55 13.76
N GLY A 90 15.71 -6.74 13.88
CA GLY A 90 14.80 -5.81 14.56
C GLY A 90 14.19 -4.71 13.69
N ASP A 91 14.62 -4.53 12.43
CA ASP A 91 14.01 -3.56 11.52
C ASP A 91 12.57 -3.97 11.11
N LEU A 92 11.75 -2.97 10.83
CA LEU A 92 10.53 -3.11 10.03
C LEU A 92 10.81 -2.60 8.61
N LEU A 93 10.45 -3.38 7.59
CA LEU A 93 10.57 -2.98 6.20
C LEU A 93 9.19 -2.92 5.55
N SER A 94 8.69 -1.73 5.26
CA SER A 94 7.54 -1.53 4.38
C SER A 94 7.99 -1.61 2.93
N VAL A 95 7.39 -2.51 2.18
CA VAL A 95 7.61 -2.69 0.74
C VAL A 95 6.32 -2.40 0.02
N ASP A 96 6.39 -1.49 -0.93
CA ASP A 96 5.28 -1.12 -1.79
C ASP A 96 5.67 -1.37 -3.25
N VAL A 97 4.76 -1.96 -4.03
CA VAL A 97 5.00 -2.39 -5.40
C VAL A 97 3.76 -2.31 -6.26
N GLY A 98 3.91 -1.71 -7.43
CA GLY A 98 2.90 -1.71 -8.47
C GLY A 98 3.34 -2.46 -9.72
N ALA A 99 2.39 -3.10 -10.40
CA ALA A 99 2.58 -3.71 -11.71
C ALA A 99 1.54 -3.20 -12.71
N TRP A 100 1.99 -3.07 -13.96
CA TRP A 100 1.17 -2.70 -15.09
C TRP A 100 1.11 -3.85 -16.10
N THR A 101 -0.08 -4.14 -16.60
CA THR A 101 -0.28 -5.08 -17.71
C THR A 101 -1.50 -4.66 -18.54
N GLU A 102 -1.40 -4.78 -19.87
CA GLU A 102 -2.49 -4.49 -20.83
C GLU A 102 -3.19 -3.13 -20.60
N GLY A 103 -2.44 -2.09 -20.20
CA GLY A 103 -2.97 -0.73 -20.04
C GLY A 103 -3.48 -0.41 -18.64
N LEU A 104 -3.43 -1.33 -17.66
CA LEU A 104 -4.00 -1.17 -16.34
C LEU A 104 -2.98 -1.49 -15.24
N HIS A 105 -3.08 -0.76 -14.14
CA HIS A 105 -2.23 -0.89 -12.96
C HIS A 105 -2.95 -1.64 -11.83
N ALA A 106 -2.16 -2.25 -10.96
CA ALA A 106 -2.52 -2.62 -9.60
C ALA A 106 -1.31 -2.39 -8.71
N ASP A 107 -1.54 -2.07 -7.43
CA ASP A 107 -0.48 -1.93 -6.42
C ASP A 107 -0.91 -2.50 -5.07
N SER A 108 0.08 -2.73 -4.24
CA SER A 108 -0.11 -3.22 -2.88
C SER A 108 1.16 -3.04 -2.07
N ALA A 109 0.99 -2.85 -0.77
CA ALA A 109 2.09 -2.74 0.18
C ALA A 109 1.94 -3.71 1.35
N ALA A 110 3.07 -4.10 1.90
CA ALA A 110 3.14 -4.87 3.14
C ALA A 110 4.40 -4.49 3.94
N THR A 111 4.28 -4.47 5.26
CA THR A 111 5.41 -4.28 6.17
C THR A 111 5.85 -5.63 6.72
N PHE A 112 7.12 -5.94 6.54
CA PHE A 112 7.75 -7.20 6.95
C PHE A 112 8.68 -7.00 8.14
N PRO A 113 8.69 -7.93 9.12
CA PRO A 113 9.71 -7.98 10.15
C PRO A 113 11.05 -8.44 9.54
N VAL A 114 12.15 -7.86 9.98
CA VAL A 114 13.51 -8.29 9.63
C VAL A 114 14.13 -9.00 10.83
N GLY A 115 14.22 -10.33 10.77
CA GLY A 115 14.65 -11.12 11.92
C GLY A 115 13.67 -11.07 13.08
N ASP A 116 14.18 -10.91 14.32
CA ASP A 116 13.37 -10.85 15.53
C ASP A 116 13.02 -9.40 15.89
N ILE A 117 11.72 -9.08 15.89
CA ILE A 117 11.19 -7.75 16.26
C ILE A 117 10.55 -7.79 17.65
N ASP A 118 10.50 -6.65 18.33
CA ASP A 118 9.87 -6.52 19.64
C ASP A 118 8.34 -6.62 19.58
N ASP A 119 7.71 -6.73 20.74
CA ASP A 119 6.26 -6.88 20.85
C ASP A 119 5.49 -5.61 20.46
N GLY A 120 6.12 -4.43 20.60
CA GLY A 120 5.54 -3.17 20.13
C GLY A 120 5.44 -3.14 18.61
N ALA A 121 6.52 -3.53 17.92
CA ALA A 121 6.58 -3.65 16.48
C ALA A 121 5.59 -4.71 15.96
N LYS A 122 5.51 -5.90 16.60
CA LYS A 122 4.51 -6.93 16.26
C LYS A 122 3.09 -6.40 16.37
N ARG A 123 2.81 -5.65 17.45
CA ARG A 123 1.49 -5.06 17.67
C ARG A 123 1.17 -3.99 16.61
N LEU A 124 2.12 -3.15 16.22
CA LEU A 124 1.95 -2.18 15.14
C LEU A 124 1.54 -2.87 13.83
N LEU A 125 2.26 -3.92 13.43
CA LEU A 125 1.93 -4.68 12.23
C LEU A 125 0.52 -5.26 12.27
N ALA A 126 0.16 -5.91 13.38
CA ALA A 126 -1.15 -6.52 13.56
C ALA A 126 -2.29 -5.48 13.47
N VAL A 127 -2.14 -4.34 14.15
CA VAL A 127 -3.15 -3.26 14.16
C VAL A 127 -3.27 -2.62 12.78
N THR A 128 -2.16 -2.45 12.03
CA THR A 128 -2.21 -1.87 10.69
C THR A 128 -2.93 -2.82 9.70
N GLN A 129 -2.69 -4.12 9.80
CA GLN A 129 -3.42 -5.12 9.02
C GLN A 129 -4.92 -5.15 9.37
N GLU A 130 -5.25 -5.09 10.68
CA GLU A 130 -6.64 -5.01 11.12
C GLU A 130 -7.33 -3.73 10.62
N ALA A 131 -6.63 -2.61 10.62
CA ALA A 131 -7.13 -1.33 10.10
C ALA A 131 -7.42 -1.42 8.60
N LEU A 132 -6.51 -2.03 7.81
CA LEU A 132 -6.74 -2.28 6.38
C LEU A 132 -7.96 -3.18 6.16
N ALA A 133 -8.06 -4.29 6.90
CA ALA A 133 -9.19 -5.21 6.78
C ALA A 133 -10.52 -4.51 7.12
N ALA A 134 -10.55 -3.67 8.17
CA ALA A 134 -11.71 -2.87 8.54
C ALA A 134 -12.10 -1.87 7.44
N GLY A 135 -11.13 -1.20 6.82
CA GLY A 135 -11.36 -0.31 5.69
C GLY A 135 -11.94 -1.04 4.47
N ILE A 136 -11.37 -2.20 4.12
CA ILE A 136 -11.87 -3.03 3.00
C ILE A 136 -13.30 -3.52 3.26
N ALA A 137 -13.65 -3.86 4.49
CA ALA A 137 -15.00 -4.28 4.85
C ALA A 137 -16.06 -3.18 4.60
N GLU A 138 -15.68 -1.91 4.67
CA GLU A 138 -16.53 -0.76 4.36
C GLU A 138 -16.52 -0.38 2.87
N ALA A 139 -15.69 -0.99 2.04
CA ALA A 139 -15.62 -0.75 0.60
C ALA A 139 -16.79 -1.38 -0.15
N LEU A 140 -18.00 -1.02 0.25
CA LEU A 140 -19.27 -1.53 -0.29
C LEU A 140 -19.95 -0.50 -1.19
N ALA A 141 -20.60 -0.97 -2.26
CA ALA A 141 -21.41 -0.08 -3.10
C ALA A 141 -22.51 0.61 -2.28
N GLY A 142 -22.54 1.93 -2.36
CA GLY A 142 -23.45 2.78 -1.59
C GLY A 142 -22.82 3.46 -0.38
N ASN A 143 -21.75 2.90 0.20
CA ASN A 143 -20.91 3.56 1.17
C ASN A 143 -20.08 4.69 0.53
N HIS A 144 -19.30 5.41 1.33
CA HIS A 144 -18.47 6.53 0.89
C HIS A 144 -17.01 6.30 1.30
N THR A 145 -16.07 7.00 0.68
CA THR A 145 -14.65 6.94 1.08
C THR A 145 -14.43 7.32 2.55
N GLY A 146 -15.29 8.16 3.12
CA GLY A 146 -15.26 8.49 4.54
C GLY A 146 -15.70 7.35 5.48
N ASP A 147 -16.48 6.37 5.00
CA ASP A 147 -16.81 5.17 5.78
C ASP A 147 -15.56 4.28 5.89
N ILE A 148 -14.80 4.12 4.79
CA ILE A 148 -13.50 3.42 4.78
C ILE A 148 -12.55 4.09 5.76
N GLY A 149 -12.30 5.40 5.59
CA GLY A 149 -11.37 6.14 6.44
C GLY A 149 -11.76 6.12 7.92
N HIS A 150 -13.05 6.21 8.23
CA HIS A 150 -13.53 6.11 9.61
C HIS A 150 -13.24 4.73 10.22
N ALA A 151 -13.43 3.66 9.47
CA ALA A 151 -13.17 2.30 9.95
C ALA A 151 -11.67 2.09 10.24
N VAL A 152 -10.79 2.53 9.31
CA VAL A 152 -9.33 2.51 9.49
C VAL A 152 -8.94 3.30 10.75
N GLN A 153 -9.37 4.57 10.83
CA GLN A 153 -9.06 5.47 11.94
C GLN A 153 -9.49 4.90 13.29
N ARG A 154 -10.68 4.35 13.37
CA ARG A 154 -11.23 3.77 14.62
C ARG A 154 -10.37 2.62 15.13
N VAL A 155 -9.86 1.75 14.26
CA VAL A 155 -8.99 0.63 14.65
C VAL A 155 -7.64 1.16 15.14
N ALA A 156 -6.98 2.01 14.35
CA ALA A 156 -5.65 2.52 14.68
C ALA A 156 -5.65 3.38 15.96
N GLU A 157 -6.52 4.39 16.04
CA GLU A 157 -6.61 5.28 17.21
C GLU A 157 -7.16 4.57 18.45
N GLY A 158 -8.07 3.59 18.28
CA GLY A 158 -8.54 2.73 19.36
C GLY A 158 -7.44 1.86 19.98
N ALA A 159 -6.39 1.55 19.22
CA ALA A 159 -5.19 0.85 19.69
C ALA A 159 -4.12 1.79 20.27
N GLY A 160 -4.34 3.11 20.21
CA GLY A 160 -3.41 4.14 20.69
C GLY A 160 -2.36 4.57 19.68
N TYR A 161 -2.54 4.27 18.39
CA TYR A 161 -1.68 4.69 17.29
C TYR A 161 -2.26 5.88 16.53
N SER A 162 -1.48 6.49 15.65
CA SER A 162 -1.90 7.62 14.82
C SER A 162 -2.00 7.24 13.35
N VAL A 163 -2.99 7.80 12.66
CA VAL A 163 -3.16 7.66 11.21
C VAL A 163 -2.50 8.83 10.51
N VAL A 164 -1.65 8.56 9.52
CA VAL A 164 -1.09 9.59 8.63
C VAL A 164 -2.23 10.25 7.84
N ARG A 165 -2.21 11.58 7.74
CA ARG A 165 -3.32 12.36 7.15
C ARG A 165 -2.98 13.04 5.83
N GLU A 166 -1.72 13.33 5.58
CA GLU A 166 -1.24 14.02 4.38
C GLU A 166 -1.18 13.11 3.15
N LEU A 167 -1.09 11.79 3.37
CA LEU A 167 -1.07 10.77 2.35
C LEU A 167 -2.35 9.93 2.45
N VAL A 168 -2.90 9.59 1.30
CA VAL A 168 -4.21 8.94 1.20
C VAL A 168 -4.23 7.93 0.07
N GLY A 169 -5.07 6.93 0.17
CA GLY A 169 -5.35 6.02 -0.93
C GLY A 169 -6.05 6.73 -2.11
N HIS A 170 -6.16 6.04 -3.21
CA HIS A 170 -6.58 6.64 -4.48
C HIS A 170 -7.36 5.67 -5.37
N GLY A 171 -8.06 6.20 -6.36
CA GLY A 171 -8.51 5.41 -7.49
C GLY A 171 -7.30 4.91 -8.30
N ILE A 172 -7.43 3.75 -8.94
CA ILE A 172 -6.37 3.17 -9.75
C ILE A 172 -6.94 2.50 -10.99
N GLY A 173 -6.22 2.53 -12.10
CA GLY A 173 -6.69 1.95 -13.36
C GLY A 173 -5.70 2.16 -14.49
N SER A 174 -6.12 2.87 -15.55
CA SER A 174 -5.24 3.23 -16.68
C SER A 174 -4.18 4.27 -16.31
N SER A 175 -4.47 5.13 -15.35
CA SER A 175 -3.47 5.92 -14.63
C SER A 175 -3.19 5.27 -13.29
N PHE A 176 -1.96 5.43 -12.80
CA PHE A 176 -1.60 4.89 -11.49
C PHE A 176 -2.42 5.55 -10.39
N HIS A 177 -2.43 6.88 -10.35
CA HIS A 177 -3.30 7.64 -9.46
C HIS A 177 -4.51 8.19 -10.23
N GLU A 178 -5.70 7.76 -9.83
CA GLU A 178 -6.99 8.25 -10.32
C GLU A 178 -7.83 8.81 -9.15
N GLU A 179 -8.88 9.53 -9.48
CA GLU A 179 -9.96 9.82 -8.52
C GLU A 179 -10.75 8.53 -8.18
N PRO A 180 -11.27 8.41 -6.95
CA PRO A 180 -11.26 9.41 -5.88
C PRO A 180 -10.05 9.27 -4.95
N GLN A 181 -9.79 10.30 -4.13
CA GLN A 181 -8.98 10.12 -2.94
C GLN A 181 -9.71 9.24 -1.92
N VAL A 182 -8.94 8.38 -1.23
CA VAL A 182 -9.43 7.43 -0.22
C VAL A 182 -8.67 7.65 1.10
N PRO A 183 -9.04 8.68 1.89
CA PRO A 183 -8.37 8.95 3.15
C PRO A 183 -8.49 7.79 4.15
N ASN A 184 -7.44 7.62 4.97
CA ASN A 184 -7.41 6.64 6.06
C ASN A 184 -8.05 7.16 7.37
N TYR A 185 -8.73 8.27 7.29
CA TYR A 185 -9.47 8.92 8.38
C TYR A 185 -10.73 9.59 7.83
N GLY A 186 -11.67 9.92 8.68
CA GLY A 186 -12.84 10.66 8.22
C GLY A 186 -14.10 10.46 9.04
N LYS A 187 -15.21 10.91 8.47
CA LYS A 187 -16.54 10.79 9.04
C LYS A 187 -17.41 9.89 8.18
N PRO A 188 -18.23 9.01 8.77
CA PRO A 188 -19.15 8.18 8.02
C PRO A 188 -20.07 9.00 7.09
N LYS A 189 -20.38 8.41 5.94
CA LYS A 189 -21.29 8.99 4.92
C LYS A 189 -20.76 10.33 4.33
N ARG A 190 -19.44 10.53 4.31
CA ARG A 190 -18.78 11.69 3.68
C ARG A 190 -17.80 11.23 2.60
N GLY A 191 -17.44 12.18 1.75
CA GLY A 191 -16.55 11.92 0.61
C GLY A 191 -17.29 11.33 -0.60
N THR A 192 -16.56 10.63 -1.44
CA THR A 192 -17.07 10.06 -2.69
C THR A 192 -17.90 8.81 -2.41
N ARG A 193 -19.08 8.76 -3.01
CA ARG A 193 -19.93 7.57 -2.94
C ARG A 193 -19.34 6.45 -3.80
N LEU A 194 -19.21 5.25 -3.23
CA LEU A 194 -18.71 4.07 -3.90
C LEU A 194 -19.79 3.47 -4.80
N VAL A 195 -19.41 3.13 -6.02
CA VAL A 195 -20.30 2.48 -6.98
C VAL A 195 -19.62 1.26 -7.61
N PRO A 196 -20.40 0.26 -8.07
CA PRO A 196 -19.83 -0.93 -8.71
C PRO A 196 -18.91 -0.58 -9.88
N GLY A 197 -17.80 -1.28 -9.98
CA GLY A 197 -16.79 -1.06 -11.02
C GLY A 197 -15.75 0.00 -10.69
N MET A 198 -15.84 0.72 -9.58
CA MET A 198 -14.71 1.48 -9.05
C MET A 198 -13.59 0.54 -8.61
N THR A 199 -12.35 0.94 -8.86
CA THR A 199 -11.13 0.30 -8.35
C THR A 199 -10.34 1.33 -7.58
N ILE A 200 -9.98 0.99 -6.35
CA ILE A 200 -9.33 1.89 -5.40
C ILE A 200 -8.21 1.19 -4.64
N ALA A 201 -7.15 1.92 -4.29
CA ALA A 201 -6.16 1.54 -3.31
C ALA A 201 -6.65 1.96 -1.91
N ILE A 202 -6.60 1.04 -0.96
CA ILE A 202 -6.84 1.30 0.47
C ILE A 202 -5.53 0.98 1.17
N GLU A 203 -4.89 2.00 1.73
CA GLU A 203 -3.47 1.97 2.11
C GLU A 203 -3.19 2.68 3.45
N PRO A 204 -3.68 2.15 4.58
CA PRO A 204 -3.38 2.74 5.87
C PRO A 204 -1.88 2.80 6.16
N MET A 205 -1.41 4.00 6.49
CA MET A 205 -0.10 4.29 7.07
C MET A 205 -0.31 4.66 8.53
N ILE A 206 0.22 3.84 9.44
CA ILE A 206 -0.02 3.94 10.88
C ILE A 206 1.30 4.17 11.60
N ASN A 207 1.35 5.26 12.40
CA ASN A 207 2.52 5.63 13.20
C ASN A 207 2.31 5.25 14.68
N VAL A 208 3.39 4.82 15.34
CA VAL A 208 3.36 4.56 16.80
C VAL A 208 3.13 5.85 17.57
N GLY A 209 3.72 6.96 17.13
CA GLY A 209 3.64 8.28 17.78
C GLY A 209 2.62 9.19 17.14
N GLN A 210 3.07 10.36 16.71
CA GLN A 210 2.22 11.42 16.17
C GLN A 210 1.88 11.21 14.68
N PRO A 211 0.79 11.77 14.16
CA PRO A 211 0.40 11.60 12.76
C PRO A 211 1.25 12.40 11.77
N GLU A 212 1.98 13.41 12.23
CA GLU A 212 2.74 14.33 11.39
C GLU A 212 3.94 13.64 10.73
N ILE A 213 4.17 14.00 9.48
CA ILE A 213 5.24 13.44 8.63
C ILE A 213 6.09 14.57 8.03
N ARG A 214 7.24 14.22 7.50
CA ARG A 214 8.08 15.11 6.69
C ARG A 214 8.77 14.35 5.56
N THR A 215 9.02 15.03 4.46
CA THR A 215 9.80 14.49 3.34
C THR A 215 11.28 14.79 3.53
N LEU A 216 12.15 13.83 3.24
CA LEU A 216 13.60 14.00 3.29
C LEU A 216 14.15 14.79 2.08
N ASP A 217 15.44 15.13 2.13
CA ASP A 217 16.13 15.91 1.09
C ASP A 217 16.18 15.21 -0.28
N ASP A 218 16.02 13.89 -0.31
CA ASP A 218 15.89 13.11 -1.55
C ASP A 218 14.58 13.37 -2.31
N LYS A 219 13.67 14.14 -1.72
CA LYS A 219 12.36 14.56 -2.24
C LYS A 219 11.33 13.43 -2.40
N TRP A 220 11.64 12.24 -1.90
CA TRP A 220 10.80 11.06 -1.99
C TRP A 220 10.49 10.46 -0.62
N THR A 221 11.52 10.09 0.12
CA THR A 221 11.36 9.37 1.38
C THR A 221 10.58 10.21 2.39
N VAL A 222 9.43 9.71 2.79
CA VAL A 222 8.58 10.32 3.82
C VAL A 222 8.82 9.61 5.14
N VAL A 223 9.09 10.36 6.21
CA VAL A 223 9.36 9.83 7.55
C VAL A 223 8.40 10.41 8.58
N THR A 224 8.21 9.70 9.69
CA THR A 224 7.49 10.26 10.85
C THR A 224 8.23 11.47 11.40
N GLN A 225 7.50 12.49 11.84
CA GLN A 225 8.11 13.73 12.35
C GLN A 225 8.85 13.49 13.67
N ASP A 226 8.38 12.55 14.47
CA ASP A 226 8.89 12.24 15.81
C ASP A 226 9.88 11.07 15.84
N GLY A 227 10.19 10.44 14.70
CA GLY A 227 11.12 9.32 14.60
C GLY A 227 10.58 7.99 15.12
N THR A 228 9.27 7.88 15.37
CA THR A 228 8.65 6.61 15.78
C THR A 228 8.41 5.68 14.61
N LEU A 229 8.24 4.36 14.89
CA LEU A 229 7.95 3.36 13.86
C LEU A 229 6.65 3.66 13.11
N SER A 230 6.66 3.36 11.83
CA SER A 230 5.49 3.35 10.96
C SER A 230 5.31 1.99 10.29
N ALA A 231 4.07 1.64 9.96
CA ALA A 231 3.74 0.48 9.15
C ALA A 231 2.75 0.86 8.05
N HIS A 232 2.92 0.24 6.89
CA HIS A 232 2.09 0.44 5.71
C HIS A 232 1.62 -0.90 5.17
N PHE A 233 0.30 -1.05 5.03
CA PHE A 233 -0.32 -2.19 4.35
C PHE A 233 -1.35 -1.67 3.37
N GLU A 234 -1.47 -2.34 2.24
CA GLU A 234 -2.33 -1.88 1.15
C GLU A 234 -2.88 -3.01 0.33
N HIS A 235 -4.09 -2.78 -0.21
CA HIS A 235 -4.63 -3.57 -1.31
C HIS A 235 -5.35 -2.71 -2.33
N THR A 236 -5.17 -3.06 -3.61
CA THR A 236 -6.10 -2.66 -4.68
C THR A 236 -7.37 -3.50 -4.57
N VAL A 237 -8.53 -2.84 -4.50
CA VAL A 237 -9.83 -3.50 -4.43
C VAL A 237 -10.78 -3.01 -5.52
N ALA A 238 -11.65 -3.89 -6.00
CA ALA A 238 -12.75 -3.55 -6.90
C ALA A 238 -14.09 -3.56 -6.15
N ILE A 239 -14.85 -2.48 -6.27
CA ILE A 239 -16.19 -2.36 -5.66
C ILE A 239 -17.18 -3.26 -6.40
N GLY A 240 -17.77 -4.19 -5.67
CA GLY A 240 -18.76 -5.14 -6.17
C GLY A 240 -20.17 -4.56 -6.35
N ALA A 241 -21.12 -5.40 -6.73
CA ALA A 241 -22.54 -5.07 -6.74
C ALA A 241 -23.04 -4.74 -5.32
N PRO A 242 -24.22 -4.10 -5.16
CA PRO A 242 -24.78 -3.82 -3.84
C PRO A 242 -24.82 -5.07 -2.95
N SER A 243 -24.37 -4.93 -1.71
CA SER A 243 -24.23 -6.01 -0.70
C SER A 243 -23.21 -7.11 -1.02
N VAL A 244 -22.42 -6.95 -2.08
CA VAL A 244 -21.29 -7.84 -2.39
C VAL A 244 -20.01 -7.19 -1.83
N PRO A 245 -19.22 -7.91 -1.02
CA PRO A 245 -17.93 -7.41 -0.55
C PRO A 245 -17.03 -6.98 -1.71
N ALA A 246 -16.18 -5.98 -1.47
CA ALA A 246 -15.16 -5.61 -2.44
C ALA A 246 -14.23 -6.80 -2.72
N ARG A 247 -13.84 -6.96 -3.98
CA ARG A 247 -12.89 -7.97 -4.39
C ARG A 247 -11.48 -7.43 -4.24
N ILE A 248 -10.65 -8.05 -3.42
CA ILE A 248 -9.23 -7.78 -3.36
C ILE A 248 -8.59 -8.32 -4.64
N LEU A 249 -7.90 -7.45 -5.39
CA LEU A 249 -7.26 -7.81 -6.64
C LEU A 249 -5.80 -8.25 -6.45
N THR A 250 -5.18 -7.86 -5.34
CA THR A 250 -3.76 -8.05 -5.01
C THR A 250 -3.51 -9.11 -3.92
N ALA A 251 -4.49 -9.94 -3.62
CA ALA A 251 -4.27 -11.11 -2.77
C ALA A 251 -3.32 -12.10 -3.46
N ALA A 252 -2.32 -12.63 -2.69
CA ALA A 252 -1.38 -13.67 -3.15
C ALA A 252 -2.05 -15.04 -3.18
#